data_9ab460f3da557dfa24c3212746dfac9f
#
_entry.id   9ab460f3da557dfa24c3212746dfac9f
#
_cell.length_a   1.000
_cell.length_b   1.000
_cell.length_c   1.000
_cell.angle_alpha   90.00
_cell.angle_beta   90.00
_cell.angle_gamma   90.00
#
_symmetry.space_group_name_H-M   'P 1'
#
loop_
_entity.id
_entity.type
_entity.pdbx_description
1 polymer ?
#
loop_
_entity_poly.entity_id
_entity_poly.type
_entity_poly.pdbx_seq_one_letter_code
_entity_poly.pdbx_strand_id
1 'polypeptide(L)'
;MRIDMDTCEEILVTITRNKTRSLLTAFGVFWGIFMLVALIGGGQGMQEKMKSQFEGFATNSGFIAAQKTSEASKGFRKGRRWDLELEDVERVRGIDGIKIATPSFALWGQTAVYGENKYECSVKGLYPEYEQVEHQEMTYGRFINDVDIREARKVCVIGKRVYESLFRPGED
;
A
#
# COMPACT_ATOMS: atom_id res chain seq x y z
N MET A 1 -0.10 -11.99 -50.84
CA MET A 1 0.55 -10.75 -51.30
C MET A 1 2.02 -11.10 -51.48
N ARG A 2 2.44 -11.35 -52.74
CA ARG A 2 3.87 -11.59 -53.05
C ARG A 2 4.52 -10.21 -53.12
N ILE A 3 5.46 -9.96 -52.26
CA ILE A 3 6.32 -8.76 -52.31
C ILE A 3 7.35 -9.10 -53.37
N ASP A 4 7.23 -8.51 -54.55
CA ASP A 4 8.18 -8.70 -55.63
C ASP A 4 9.50 -7.98 -55.28
N MET A 5 10.61 -8.62 -55.60
CA MET A 5 11.99 -8.07 -55.35
C MET A 5 12.16 -6.67 -55.95
N ASP A 6 11.53 -6.43 -57.09
CA ASP A 6 11.52 -5.12 -57.76
C ASP A 6 10.90 -4.01 -56.93
N THR A 7 9.79 -4.33 -56.18
CA THR A 7 9.14 -3.38 -55.28
C THR A 7 10.02 -3.01 -54.08
N CYS A 8 10.79 -3.98 -53.57
CA CYS A 8 11.77 -3.72 -52.47
C CYS A 8 12.91 -2.82 -52.94
N GLU A 9 13.40 -3.02 -54.16
CA GLU A 9 14.48 -2.22 -54.71
C GLU A 9 14.04 -0.79 -54.99
N GLU A 10 12.83 -0.58 -55.50
CA GLU A 10 12.22 0.76 -55.69
C GLU A 10 12.02 1.51 -54.40
N ILE A 11 11.58 0.85 -53.33
CA ILE A 11 11.43 1.42 -51.98
C ILE A 11 12.80 1.83 -51.44
N LEU A 12 13.83 0.99 -51.56
CA LEU A 12 15.16 1.29 -51.10
C LEU A 12 15.78 2.47 -51.82
N VAL A 13 15.61 2.56 -53.15
CA VAL A 13 16.05 3.71 -53.96
C VAL A 13 15.35 4.99 -53.55
N THR A 14 14.05 4.93 -53.27
CA THR A 14 13.28 6.09 -52.86
C THR A 14 13.69 6.59 -51.49
N ILE A 15 13.96 5.69 -50.50
CA ILE A 15 14.42 6.00 -49.18
C ILE A 15 15.84 6.65 -49.22
N THR A 16 16.71 6.12 -50.04
CA THR A 16 18.10 6.63 -50.15
C THR A 16 18.21 7.96 -50.91
N ARG A 17 17.24 8.26 -51.81
CA ARG A 17 17.21 9.51 -52.60
C ARG A 17 16.92 10.75 -51.75
N ASN A 18 16.10 10.60 -50.69
CA ASN A 18 15.72 11.71 -49.79
C ASN A 18 15.99 11.34 -48.31
N LYS A 19 17.28 11.12 -47.99
CA LYS A 19 17.75 10.64 -46.68
C LYS A 19 17.16 11.42 -45.49
N THR A 20 17.15 12.75 -45.57
CA THR A 20 16.62 13.60 -44.47
C THR A 20 15.15 13.38 -44.20
N ARG A 21 14.30 13.30 -45.27
CA ARG A 21 12.86 13.08 -45.13
C ARG A 21 12.60 11.67 -44.56
N SER A 22 13.28 10.67 -45.10
CA SER A 22 13.13 9.27 -44.64
C SER A 22 13.57 9.10 -43.22
N LEU A 23 14.67 9.72 -42.82
CA LEU A 23 15.17 9.70 -41.43
C LEU A 23 14.17 10.37 -40.47
N LEU A 24 13.64 11.53 -40.85
CA LEU A 24 12.70 12.26 -40.01
C LEU A 24 11.39 11.47 -39.80
N THR A 25 10.90 10.84 -40.89
CA THR A 25 9.69 10.00 -40.81
C THR A 25 9.93 8.75 -39.97
N ALA A 26 11.04 8.07 -40.17
CA ALA A 26 11.43 6.89 -39.37
C ALA A 26 11.61 7.24 -37.89
N PHE A 27 12.23 8.38 -37.60
CA PHE A 27 12.38 8.87 -36.23
C PHE A 27 11.03 9.18 -35.58
N GLY A 28 10.11 9.81 -36.31
CA GLY A 28 8.76 10.09 -35.81
C GLY A 28 7.99 8.81 -35.44
N VAL A 29 8.03 7.80 -36.32
CA VAL A 29 7.40 6.51 -36.06
C VAL A 29 8.07 5.79 -34.90
N PHE A 30 9.40 5.74 -34.89
CA PHE A 30 10.17 5.16 -33.78
C PHE A 30 9.83 5.82 -32.45
N TRP A 31 9.82 7.17 -32.42
CA TRP A 31 9.53 7.92 -31.21
C TRP A 31 8.10 7.67 -30.71
N GLY A 32 7.14 7.63 -31.62
CA GLY A 32 5.74 7.31 -31.30
C GLY A 32 5.58 5.94 -30.65
N ILE A 33 6.18 4.91 -31.25
CA ILE A 33 6.16 3.54 -30.73
C ILE A 33 6.92 3.47 -29.40
N PHE A 34 8.09 4.10 -29.31
CA PHE A 34 8.87 4.15 -28.08
C PHE A 34 8.09 4.77 -26.91
N MET A 35 7.44 5.91 -27.12
CA MET A 35 6.62 6.55 -26.10
C MET A 35 5.42 5.70 -25.70
N LEU A 36 4.77 5.02 -26.65
CA LEU A 36 3.65 4.13 -26.35
C LEU A 36 4.10 2.97 -25.43
N VAL A 37 5.20 2.32 -25.79
CA VAL A 37 5.74 1.20 -25.00
C VAL A 37 6.22 1.68 -23.62
N ALA A 38 6.86 2.85 -23.55
CA ALA A 38 7.30 3.44 -22.28
C ALA A 38 6.13 3.78 -21.35
N LEU A 39 5.04 4.32 -21.91
CA LEU A 39 3.83 4.62 -21.13
C LEU A 39 3.14 3.35 -20.62
N ILE A 40 2.99 2.33 -21.46
CA ILE A 40 2.39 1.05 -21.05
C ILE A 40 3.25 0.37 -19.99
N GLY A 41 4.55 0.26 -20.22
CA GLY A 41 5.49 -0.37 -19.28
C GLY A 41 5.58 0.38 -17.95
N GLY A 42 5.65 1.71 -18.00
CA GLY A 42 5.65 2.57 -16.82
C GLY A 42 4.35 2.45 -16.01
N GLY A 43 3.21 2.43 -16.70
CA GLY A 43 1.89 2.24 -16.08
C GLY A 43 1.75 0.89 -15.38
N GLN A 44 2.20 -0.18 -16.02
CA GLN A 44 2.19 -1.53 -15.43
C GLN A 44 3.11 -1.62 -14.21
N GLY A 45 4.32 -1.10 -14.29
CA GLY A 45 5.25 -1.09 -13.17
C GLY A 45 4.75 -0.29 -11.97
N MET A 46 4.06 0.83 -12.22
CA MET A 46 3.41 1.61 -11.15
C MET A 46 2.24 0.85 -10.52
N GLN A 47 1.42 0.18 -11.32
CA GLN A 47 0.31 -0.64 -10.84
C GLN A 47 0.81 -1.82 -9.99
N GLU A 48 1.88 -2.47 -10.40
CA GLU A 48 2.48 -3.59 -9.67
C GLU A 48 3.07 -3.14 -8.32
N LYS A 49 3.75 -1.99 -8.31
CA LYS A 49 4.24 -1.37 -7.09
C LYS A 49 3.12 -0.94 -6.14
N MET A 50 2.00 -0.45 -6.67
CA MET A 50 0.82 -0.16 -5.85
C MET A 50 0.22 -1.45 -5.27
N LYS A 51 0.09 -2.51 -6.06
CA LYS A 51 -0.40 -3.81 -5.57
C LYS A 51 0.46 -4.35 -4.43
N SER A 52 1.79 -4.31 -4.56
CA SER A 52 2.70 -4.81 -3.52
C SER A 52 2.61 -4.03 -2.20
N GLN A 53 2.19 -2.77 -2.23
CA GLN A 53 1.94 -2.00 -1.00
C GLN A 53 0.66 -2.44 -0.26
N PHE A 54 -0.25 -3.11 -0.96
CA PHE A 54 -1.49 -3.65 -0.39
C PHE A 54 -1.45 -5.18 -0.27
N GLU A 55 -0.32 -5.81 -0.59
CA GLU A 55 -0.09 -7.23 -0.29
C GLU A 55 -0.13 -7.43 1.22
N GLY A 56 -0.96 -8.36 1.68
CA GLY A 56 -1.21 -8.58 3.10
C GLY A 56 -2.53 -8.02 3.62
N PHE A 57 -3.11 -7.01 2.96
CA PHE A 57 -4.47 -6.58 3.29
C PHE A 57 -5.52 -7.49 2.66
N ALA A 58 -6.51 -7.88 3.45
CA ALA A 58 -7.67 -8.58 2.91
C ALA A 58 -8.38 -7.69 1.87
N THR A 59 -8.57 -8.22 0.66
CA THR A 59 -9.10 -7.48 -0.50
C THR A 59 -10.51 -6.89 -0.27
N ASN A 60 -11.25 -7.40 0.72
CA ASN A 60 -12.59 -6.95 1.08
C ASN A 60 -12.60 -6.31 2.49
N SER A 61 -11.54 -5.57 2.83
CA SER A 61 -11.45 -4.87 4.12
C SER A 61 -11.64 -3.37 3.96
N GLY A 62 -12.10 -2.72 5.02
CA GLY A 62 -12.29 -1.29 5.08
C GLY A 62 -11.99 -0.76 6.48
N PHE A 63 -11.71 0.53 6.56
CA PHE A 63 -11.47 1.22 7.83
C PHE A 63 -12.61 2.19 8.10
N ILE A 64 -13.17 2.10 9.31
CA ILE A 64 -14.16 3.05 9.82
C ILE A 64 -13.44 3.95 10.82
N ALA A 65 -13.46 5.24 10.56
CA ALA A 65 -12.86 6.22 11.46
C ALA A 65 -13.88 7.28 11.84
N ALA A 66 -13.86 7.67 13.11
CA ALA A 66 -14.68 8.77 13.59
C ALA A 66 -14.20 10.08 12.95
N GLN A 67 -15.15 10.86 12.48
CA GLN A 67 -14.92 12.18 11.91
C GLN A 67 -15.81 13.22 12.59
N LYS A 68 -15.70 14.47 12.15
CA LYS A 68 -16.61 15.51 12.60
C LYS A 68 -18.01 15.25 12.04
N THR A 69 -19.03 15.44 12.87
CA THR A 69 -20.42 15.30 12.45
C THR A 69 -20.77 16.30 11.34
N SER A 70 -21.37 15.81 10.27
CA SER A 70 -21.83 16.64 9.14
C SER A 70 -23.16 17.34 9.40
N GLU A 71 -23.98 16.78 10.30
CA GLU A 71 -25.31 17.27 10.63
C GLU A 71 -25.48 17.51 12.12
N ALA A 72 -26.40 18.41 12.46
CA ALA A 72 -26.84 18.63 13.84
C ALA A 72 -27.82 17.52 14.24
N SER A 73 -27.60 16.90 15.38
CA SER A 73 -28.47 15.84 15.90
C SER A 73 -28.66 15.95 17.42
N LYS A 74 -29.85 15.69 17.91
CA LYS A 74 -30.17 15.63 19.35
C LYS A 74 -29.69 16.87 20.15
N GLY A 75 -29.81 18.08 19.57
CA GLY A 75 -29.39 19.33 20.21
C GLY A 75 -27.91 19.69 20.12
N PHE A 76 -27.12 18.84 19.51
CA PHE A 76 -25.69 19.10 19.28
C PHE A 76 -25.47 19.76 17.93
N ARG A 77 -24.52 20.71 17.87
CA ARG A 77 -24.13 21.40 16.65
C ARG A 77 -23.35 20.49 15.69
N LYS A 78 -23.47 20.74 14.38
CA LYS A 78 -22.60 20.14 13.38
C LYS A 78 -21.11 20.48 13.66
N GLY A 79 -20.21 19.60 13.22
CA GLY A 79 -18.77 19.78 13.38
C GLY A 79 -18.21 19.31 14.73
N ARG A 80 -19.03 18.64 15.57
CA ARG A 80 -18.57 18.01 16.78
C ARG A 80 -17.67 16.83 16.46
N ARG A 81 -16.55 16.72 17.15
CA ARG A 81 -15.73 15.49 17.18
C ARG A 81 -16.43 14.44 18.03
N TRP A 82 -16.35 13.23 17.60
CA TRP A 82 -16.75 12.04 18.35
C TRP A 82 -15.75 10.95 18.09
N ASP A 83 -15.62 10.02 19.00
CA ASP A 83 -14.72 8.88 18.89
C ASP A 83 -15.55 7.59 18.86
N LEU A 84 -14.99 6.54 18.25
CA LEU A 84 -15.58 5.22 18.26
C LEU A 84 -15.31 4.57 19.61
N GLU A 85 -16.29 3.86 20.14
CA GLU A 85 -16.19 3.09 21.36
C GLU A 85 -16.15 1.59 21.07
N LEU A 86 -15.72 0.78 22.03
CA LEU A 86 -15.66 -0.67 21.83
C LEU A 86 -17.04 -1.29 21.54
N GLU A 87 -18.10 -0.69 22.08
CA GLU A 87 -19.47 -1.09 21.78
C GLU A 87 -19.84 -0.95 20.30
N ASP A 88 -19.25 0.01 19.59
CA ASP A 88 -19.50 0.21 18.17
C ASP A 88 -18.93 -0.94 17.34
N VAL A 89 -17.87 -1.58 17.80
CA VAL A 89 -17.30 -2.79 17.17
C VAL A 89 -18.31 -3.91 17.18
N GLU A 90 -19.01 -4.14 18.31
CA GLU A 90 -20.04 -5.17 18.41
C GLU A 90 -21.24 -4.87 17.51
N ARG A 91 -21.60 -3.60 17.36
CA ARG A 91 -22.65 -3.18 16.43
C ARG A 91 -22.25 -3.45 14.97
N VAL A 92 -20.99 -3.19 14.63
CA VAL A 92 -20.46 -3.47 13.29
C VAL A 92 -20.39 -4.97 13.03
N ARG A 93 -20.00 -5.79 14.02
CA ARG A 93 -19.99 -7.26 13.91
C ARG A 93 -21.39 -7.83 13.63
N GLY A 94 -22.43 -7.17 14.13
CA GLY A 94 -23.81 -7.58 13.90
C GLY A 94 -24.37 -7.28 12.50
N ILE A 95 -23.62 -6.60 11.64
CA ILE A 95 -24.05 -6.27 10.26
C ILE A 95 -23.84 -7.50 9.37
N ASP A 96 -24.87 -7.86 8.63
CA ASP A 96 -24.81 -8.97 7.68
C ASP A 96 -23.74 -8.74 6.61
N GLY A 97 -22.93 -9.77 6.33
CA GLY A 97 -21.80 -9.69 5.39
C GLY A 97 -20.46 -9.28 6.00
N ILE A 98 -20.41 -8.83 7.25
CA ILE A 98 -19.15 -8.57 7.96
C ILE A 98 -18.67 -9.83 8.65
N LYS A 99 -17.49 -10.32 8.25
CA LYS A 99 -16.87 -11.51 8.86
C LYS A 99 -16.09 -11.18 10.13
N ILE A 100 -15.35 -10.08 10.10
CA ILE A 100 -14.46 -9.66 11.18
C ILE A 100 -14.56 -8.16 11.32
N ALA A 101 -14.75 -7.70 12.54
CA ALA A 101 -14.59 -6.31 12.92
C ALA A 101 -13.70 -6.25 14.16
N THR A 102 -12.60 -5.53 14.09
CA THR A 102 -11.62 -5.41 15.17
C THR A 102 -11.25 -3.96 15.37
N PRO A 103 -11.15 -3.49 16.62
CA PRO A 103 -10.72 -2.12 16.89
C PRO A 103 -9.23 -1.99 16.69
N SER A 104 -8.82 -0.82 16.22
CA SER A 104 -7.43 -0.42 16.14
C SER A 104 -7.28 1.05 16.48
N PHE A 105 -6.16 1.42 17.08
CA PHE A 105 -5.81 2.83 17.25
C PHE A 105 -4.36 3.06 16.86
N ALA A 106 -4.03 4.28 16.46
CA ALA A 106 -2.68 4.65 16.08
C ALA A 106 -2.23 5.91 16.81
N LEU A 107 -1.02 5.87 17.36
CA LEU A 107 -0.32 7.00 17.91
C LEU A 107 0.86 7.35 17.01
N TRP A 108 0.84 8.55 16.50
CA TRP A 108 1.89 9.06 15.62
C TRP A 108 2.93 9.85 16.41
N GLY A 109 4.17 9.91 15.88
CA GLY A 109 5.24 10.71 16.49
C GLY A 109 5.70 10.18 17.84
N GLN A 110 5.64 8.87 18.05
CA GLN A 110 6.15 8.23 19.26
C GLN A 110 7.64 7.91 19.10
N THR A 111 8.37 7.91 20.19
CA THR A 111 9.78 7.56 20.20
C THR A 111 9.98 6.24 20.92
N ALA A 112 10.46 5.24 20.19
CA ALA A 112 10.94 4.01 20.79
C ALA A 112 12.37 4.20 21.28
N VAL A 113 12.69 3.69 22.48
CA VAL A 113 14.00 3.82 23.11
C VAL A 113 14.48 2.47 23.60
N TYR A 114 15.72 2.14 23.24
CA TYR A 114 16.42 0.98 23.77
C TYR A 114 17.87 1.36 24.10
N GLY A 115 18.24 1.30 25.37
CA GLY A 115 19.52 1.82 25.82
C GLY A 115 19.69 3.32 25.49
N GLU A 116 20.71 3.62 24.69
CA GLU A 116 20.97 4.99 24.22
C GLU A 116 20.33 5.28 22.83
N ASN A 117 19.86 4.23 22.14
CA ASN A 117 19.29 4.35 20.81
C ASN A 117 17.86 4.82 20.88
N LYS A 118 17.48 5.70 19.94
CA LYS A 118 16.13 6.27 19.82
C LYS A 118 15.68 6.23 18.37
N TYR A 119 14.42 5.88 18.15
CA TYR A 119 13.81 5.85 16.82
C TYR A 119 12.38 6.39 16.87
N GLU A 120 12.07 7.35 15.99
CA GLU A 120 10.71 7.88 15.88
C GLU A 120 9.85 6.93 15.05
N CYS A 121 8.73 6.50 15.61
CA CYS A 121 7.83 5.54 14.99
C CYS A 121 6.36 5.86 15.28
N SER A 122 5.48 5.19 14.59
CA SER A 122 4.07 5.12 14.96
C SER A 122 3.80 3.82 15.73
N VAL A 123 2.97 3.92 16.75
CA VAL A 123 2.53 2.77 17.55
C VAL A 123 1.08 2.48 17.22
N LYS A 124 0.77 1.24 16.83
CA LYS A 124 -0.60 0.76 16.64
C LYS A 124 -1.00 -0.15 17.81
N GLY A 125 -2.15 0.10 18.41
CA GLY A 125 -2.79 -0.85 19.31
C GLY A 125 -3.72 -1.74 18.50
N LEU A 126 -3.54 -3.05 18.60
CA LEU A 126 -4.22 -4.05 17.78
C LEU A 126 -4.73 -5.19 18.65
N TYR A 127 -5.82 -5.82 18.22
CA TYR A 127 -6.29 -7.09 18.71
C TYR A 127 -5.79 -8.24 17.82
N PRO A 128 -5.76 -9.50 18.32
CA PRO A 128 -5.26 -10.64 17.56
C PRO A 128 -5.95 -10.87 16.22
N GLU A 129 -7.25 -10.59 16.15
CA GLU A 129 -8.04 -10.74 14.92
C GLU A 129 -7.57 -9.83 13.78
N TYR A 130 -6.80 -8.78 14.09
CA TYR A 130 -6.27 -7.88 13.09
C TYR A 130 -5.32 -8.57 12.11
N GLU A 131 -4.67 -9.65 12.50
CA GLU A 131 -3.83 -10.48 11.62
C GLU A 131 -4.60 -11.02 10.41
N GLN A 132 -5.91 -11.24 10.55
CA GLN A 132 -6.76 -11.69 9.45
C GLN A 132 -7.17 -10.54 8.50
N VAL A 133 -7.04 -9.30 8.94
CA VAL A 133 -7.29 -8.09 8.13
C VAL A 133 -6.03 -7.65 7.41
N GLU A 134 -4.91 -7.64 8.11
CA GLU A 134 -3.59 -7.29 7.59
C GLU A 134 -2.59 -8.35 8.04
N HIS A 135 -2.26 -9.27 7.14
CA HIS A 135 -1.29 -10.32 7.42
C HIS A 135 0.12 -9.74 7.54
N GLN A 136 0.75 -9.97 8.66
CA GLN A 136 2.11 -9.52 8.94
C GLN A 136 3.08 -10.70 8.85
N GLU A 137 4.04 -10.62 7.94
CA GLU A 137 5.13 -11.61 7.88
C GLU A 137 6.06 -11.43 9.09
N MET A 138 6.05 -12.43 9.97
CA MET A 138 6.90 -12.46 11.15
C MET A 138 8.26 -13.05 10.80
N THR A 139 9.32 -12.27 10.94
CA THR A 139 10.69 -12.77 10.76
C THR A 139 11.16 -13.54 11.99
N TYR A 140 10.83 -13.05 13.16
CA TYR A 140 11.16 -13.67 14.46
C TYR A 140 9.97 -13.50 15.40
N GLY A 141 9.81 -14.45 16.32
CA GLY A 141 8.77 -14.38 17.34
C GLY A 141 7.38 -14.74 16.82
N ARG A 142 6.37 -14.05 17.34
CA ARG A 142 4.97 -14.27 17.01
C ARG A 142 4.16 -12.98 17.08
N PHE A 143 3.00 -12.96 16.47
CA PHE A 143 2.02 -11.89 16.63
C PHE A 143 1.36 -11.94 18.01
N ILE A 144 0.67 -10.87 18.39
CA ILE A 144 -0.12 -10.75 19.62
C ILE A 144 -1.23 -11.80 19.59
N ASN A 145 -1.49 -12.45 20.70
CA ASN A 145 -2.54 -13.48 20.83
C ASN A 145 -3.54 -13.16 21.95
N ASP A 146 -4.60 -13.96 22.03
CA ASP A 146 -5.68 -13.77 23.02
C ASP A 146 -5.21 -13.87 24.47
N VAL A 147 -4.15 -14.64 24.73
CA VAL A 147 -3.57 -14.76 26.09
C VAL A 147 -2.92 -13.45 26.49
N ASP A 148 -2.23 -12.79 25.55
CA ASP A 148 -1.59 -11.49 25.81
C ASP A 148 -2.62 -10.43 26.17
N ILE A 149 -3.76 -10.41 25.48
CA ILE A 149 -4.87 -9.49 25.75
C ILE A 149 -5.54 -9.81 27.10
N ARG A 150 -5.86 -11.08 27.35
CA ARG A 150 -6.56 -11.51 28.56
C ARG A 150 -5.74 -11.28 29.82
N GLU A 151 -4.43 -11.52 29.75
CA GLU A 151 -3.51 -11.34 30.86
C GLU A 151 -2.88 -9.94 30.89
N ALA A 152 -3.30 -9.03 29.98
CA ALA A 152 -2.73 -7.69 29.84
C ALA A 152 -1.20 -7.68 29.80
N ARG A 153 -0.61 -8.63 29.05
CA ARG A 153 0.84 -8.74 28.92
C ARG A 153 1.42 -7.53 28.18
N LYS A 154 2.53 -7.02 28.68
CA LYS A 154 3.26 -5.92 28.04
C LYS A 154 4.15 -6.47 26.92
N VAL A 155 3.56 -6.79 25.81
CA VAL A 155 4.24 -7.30 24.60
C VAL A 155 4.08 -6.31 23.46
N CYS A 156 5.06 -6.27 22.57
CA CYS A 156 4.98 -5.50 21.34
C CYS A 156 5.62 -6.26 20.18
N VAL A 157 5.14 -5.97 18.99
CA VAL A 157 5.73 -6.42 17.73
C VAL A 157 6.38 -5.22 17.10
N ILE A 158 7.66 -5.32 16.78
CA ILE A 158 8.43 -4.21 16.19
C ILE A 158 8.72 -4.48 14.72
N GLY A 159 8.58 -3.46 13.89
CA GLY A 159 8.93 -3.57 12.47
C GLY A 159 10.44 -3.64 12.25
N LYS A 160 10.87 -4.24 11.15
CA LYS A 160 12.27 -4.44 10.78
C LYS A 160 13.12 -3.16 10.89
N ARG A 161 12.61 -2.02 10.44
CA ARG A 161 13.33 -0.73 10.51
C ARG A 161 13.56 -0.27 11.96
N VAL A 162 12.59 -0.49 12.84
CA VAL A 162 12.70 -0.18 14.27
C VAL A 162 13.75 -1.08 14.89
N TYR A 163 13.71 -2.38 14.59
CA TYR A 163 14.69 -3.35 15.06
C TYR A 163 16.12 -2.98 14.63
N GLU A 164 16.35 -2.75 13.34
CA GLU A 164 17.66 -2.38 12.80
C GLU A 164 18.22 -1.05 13.37
N SER A 165 17.33 -0.15 13.80
CA SER A 165 17.71 1.15 14.36
C SER A 165 17.99 1.11 15.87
N LEU A 166 17.33 0.23 16.60
CA LEU A 166 17.44 0.16 18.06
C LEU A 166 18.44 -0.90 18.52
N PHE A 167 18.50 -2.04 17.83
CA PHE A 167 19.32 -3.19 18.22
C PHE A 167 20.57 -3.32 17.35
N ARG A 168 21.64 -3.85 17.89
CA ARG A 168 22.83 -4.19 17.11
C ARG A 168 22.63 -5.52 16.38
N PRO A 169 23.29 -5.74 15.24
CA PRO A 169 23.22 -7.01 14.55
C PRO A 169 23.61 -8.18 15.48
N GLY A 170 22.69 -9.12 15.70
CA GLY A 170 22.91 -10.28 16.57
C GLY A 170 22.65 -10.06 18.06
N GLU A 171 22.05 -8.95 18.42
CA GLU A 171 21.54 -8.69 19.78
C GLU A 171 20.07 -9.18 19.82
N ASP A 172 19.81 -10.25 20.59
CA ASP A 172 18.47 -10.86 20.81
C ASP A 172 17.82 -10.28 22.09
#